data_a4a3e2bca62b55be0f623031598a245b
#
_entry.id   a4a3e2bca62b55be0f623031598a245b
#
_cell.length_a   1.000
_cell.length_b   1.000
_cell.length_c   1.000
_cell.angle_alpha   90.00
_cell.angle_beta   90.00
_cell.angle_gamma   90.00
#
_symmetry.space_group_name_H-M   'P 1'
#
loop_
_entity.id
_entity.type
_entity.pdbx_description
1 polymer ?
#
loop_
_entity_poly.entity_id
_entity_poly.type
_entity_poly.pdbx_seq_one_letter_code
_entity_poly.pdbx_strand_id
1 'polypeptide(L)'
;MIDKSLFELPGVRRMFPILGILAVFQFIAIAGQALFLATAITKLWQGQLFSHTIPWVLGFFACFLSREIINFGRSKALDKLAYQLATKLRGDMLDKFFRLGPVAIANLGSGSAATTVITGIDQVENYIKLILSKVLNMMIIPMLILIPVYFLDWQSGIVLTLTFPFAIIFMILLGYAAQGRAERQYKTFQYLSNHFLDSLRGISTLKYFGLSKDYSNSIYKTSEDFRKETMGALRIAMLSTFALDFFASLSVAVVALFLGLRLMSGDILLFPALAALILAPEYFLPLRDFAS
;
A
#
# COMPACT_ATOMS: atom_id res chain seq x y z
N MET A 1 9.49 -3.94 6.72
CA MET A 1 9.74 -5.40 6.66
C MET A 1 8.48 -6.12 7.10
N ILE A 2 8.06 -7.14 6.35
CA ILE A 2 6.89 -7.94 6.73
C ILE A 2 7.32 -8.86 7.87
N ASP A 3 6.63 -8.75 9.01
CA ASP A 3 6.93 -9.59 10.16
C ASP A 3 6.48 -11.04 9.90
N LYS A 4 7.40 -12.02 10.05
CA LYS A 4 7.10 -13.44 9.83
C LYS A 4 5.99 -13.95 10.75
N SER A 5 5.81 -13.34 11.91
CA SER A 5 4.76 -13.67 12.89
C SER A 5 3.33 -13.52 12.32
N LEU A 6 3.12 -12.67 11.31
CA LEU A 6 1.84 -12.51 10.62
C LEU A 6 1.38 -13.79 9.90
N PHE A 7 2.32 -14.55 9.32
CA PHE A 7 2.01 -15.77 8.60
C PHE A 7 1.71 -16.96 9.52
N GLU A 8 2.09 -16.85 10.80
CA GLU A 8 1.82 -17.86 11.83
C GLU A 8 0.44 -17.69 12.47
N LEU A 9 -0.23 -16.54 12.25
CA LEU A 9 -1.56 -16.32 12.80
C LEU A 9 -2.60 -17.29 12.24
N PRO A 10 -3.40 -17.93 13.13
CA PRO A 10 -4.40 -18.90 12.71
C PRO A 10 -5.47 -18.21 11.84
N GLY A 11 -5.69 -18.72 10.62
CA GLY A 11 -6.65 -18.18 9.65
C GLY A 11 -6.01 -17.40 8.51
N VAL A 12 -4.89 -16.71 8.70
CA VAL A 12 -4.18 -16.01 7.63
C VAL A 12 -3.75 -16.99 6.54
N ARG A 13 -3.18 -18.14 6.91
CA ARG A 13 -2.73 -19.18 5.96
C ARG A 13 -3.87 -19.74 5.11
N ARG A 14 -5.10 -19.80 5.63
CA ARG A 14 -6.27 -20.28 4.86
C ARG A 14 -6.80 -19.23 3.87
N MET A 15 -6.55 -17.96 4.14
CA MET A 15 -7.00 -16.86 3.26
C MET A 15 -6.06 -16.65 2.05
N PHE A 16 -4.79 -17.06 2.12
CA PHE A 16 -3.84 -16.93 1.01
C PHE A 16 -4.38 -17.48 -0.32
N PRO A 17 -4.85 -18.74 -0.39
CA PRO A 17 -5.37 -19.28 -1.64
C PRO A 17 -6.62 -18.53 -2.12
N ILE A 18 -7.51 -18.11 -1.22
CA ILE A 18 -8.72 -17.35 -1.58
C ILE A 18 -8.32 -16.00 -2.18
N LEU A 19 -7.41 -15.27 -1.54
CA LEU A 19 -6.91 -13.99 -2.03
C LEU A 19 -6.13 -14.16 -3.33
N GLY A 20 -5.38 -15.25 -3.49
CA GLY A 20 -4.70 -15.60 -4.73
C GLY A 20 -5.68 -15.82 -5.88
N ILE A 21 -6.74 -16.57 -5.67
CA ILE A 21 -7.81 -16.79 -6.66
C ILE A 21 -8.48 -15.45 -7.03
N LEU A 22 -8.80 -14.61 -6.03
CA LEU A 22 -9.38 -13.29 -6.28
C LEU A 22 -8.42 -12.39 -7.07
N ALA A 23 -7.09 -12.47 -6.82
CA ALA A 23 -6.10 -11.73 -7.60
C ALA A 23 -6.04 -12.21 -9.06
N VAL A 24 -6.19 -13.51 -9.33
CA VAL A 24 -6.29 -14.04 -10.69
C VAL A 24 -7.56 -13.54 -11.39
N PHE A 25 -8.71 -13.56 -10.72
CA PHE A 25 -9.95 -13.00 -11.30
C PHE A 25 -9.83 -11.49 -11.55
N GLN A 26 -9.18 -10.76 -10.65
CA GLN A 26 -8.89 -9.34 -10.84
C GLN A 26 -7.99 -9.11 -12.05
N PHE A 27 -6.94 -9.92 -12.23
CA PHE A 27 -6.09 -9.86 -13.42
C PHE A 27 -6.89 -10.11 -14.71
N ILE A 28 -7.77 -11.14 -14.72
CA ILE A 28 -8.62 -11.42 -15.89
C ILE A 28 -9.50 -10.20 -16.23
N ALA A 29 -10.07 -9.54 -15.23
CA ALA A 29 -10.86 -8.33 -15.41
C ALA A 29 -10.00 -7.17 -15.96
N ILE A 30 -8.78 -6.96 -15.45
CA ILE A 30 -7.83 -5.94 -15.94
C ILE A 30 -7.42 -6.23 -17.38
N ALA A 31 -7.02 -7.46 -17.68
CA ALA A 31 -6.64 -7.86 -19.04
C ALA A 31 -7.81 -7.74 -20.02
N GLY A 32 -9.00 -8.19 -19.62
CA GLY A 32 -10.22 -8.03 -20.41
C GLY A 32 -10.54 -6.56 -20.68
N GLN A 33 -10.46 -5.71 -19.65
CA GLN A 33 -10.66 -4.26 -19.78
C GLN A 33 -9.69 -3.65 -20.81
N ALA A 34 -8.40 -3.98 -20.74
CA ALA A 34 -7.40 -3.50 -21.69
C ALA A 34 -7.65 -3.98 -23.13
N LEU A 35 -7.96 -5.27 -23.30
CA LEU A 35 -8.22 -5.85 -24.60
C LEU A 35 -9.51 -5.31 -25.25
N PHE A 36 -10.59 -5.17 -24.50
CA PHE A 36 -11.84 -4.61 -25.00
C PHE A 36 -11.68 -3.14 -25.40
N LEU A 37 -10.96 -2.34 -24.59
CA LEU A 37 -10.69 -0.95 -24.91
C LEU A 37 -9.82 -0.81 -26.16
N ALA A 38 -8.72 -1.58 -26.25
CA ALA A 38 -7.84 -1.58 -27.41
C ALA A 38 -8.58 -2.01 -28.68
N THR A 39 -9.46 -3.01 -28.58
CA THR A 39 -10.30 -3.45 -29.71
C THR A 39 -11.29 -2.37 -30.14
N ALA A 40 -11.97 -1.73 -29.20
CA ALA A 40 -12.91 -0.65 -29.50
C ALA A 40 -12.23 0.51 -30.24
N ILE A 41 -11.07 0.97 -29.73
CA ILE A 41 -10.30 2.05 -30.35
C ILE A 41 -9.81 1.64 -31.75
N THR A 42 -9.26 0.42 -31.90
CA THR A 42 -8.74 -0.06 -33.19
C THR A 42 -9.85 -0.14 -34.24
N LYS A 43 -11.04 -0.63 -33.89
CA LYS A 43 -12.18 -0.71 -34.82
C LYS A 43 -12.71 0.66 -35.23
N LEU A 44 -12.76 1.63 -34.29
CA LEU A 44 -13.10 3.02 -34.60
C LEU A 44 -12.08 3.66 -35.55
N TRP A 45 -10.79 3.40 -35.32
CA TRP A 45 -9.70 3.89 -36.17
C TRP A 45 -9.80 3.33 -37.61
N GLN A 46 -10.24 2.07 -37.74
CA GLN A 46 -10.48 1.41 -39.03
C GLN A 46 -11.75 1.91 -39.78
N GLY A 47 -12.45 2.90 -39.24
CA GLY A 47 -13.63 3.51 -39.83
C GLY A 47 -14.92 2.69 -39.64
N GLN A 48 -14.95 1.73 -38.73
CA GLN A 48 -16.19 0.99 -38.44
C GLN A 48 -17.21 1.91 -37.75
N LEU A 49 -18.50 1.70 -38.08
CA LEU A 49 -19.62 2.42 -37.48
C LEU A 49 -19.61 2.25 -35.94
N PHE A 50 -19.93 3.30 -35.25
CA PHE A 50 -19.97 3.30 -33.76
C PHE A 50 -20.91 2.19 -33.21
N SER A 51 -21.99 1.87 -33.91
CA SER A 51 -22.91 0.79 -33.54
C SER A 51 -22.24 -0.59 -33.46
N HIS A 52 -21.22 -0.86 -34.26
CA HIS A 52 -20.47 -2.13 -34.23
C HIS A 52 -19.41 -2.17 -33.13
N THR A 53 -19.06 -1.02 -32.54
CA THR A 53 -18.12 -0.91 -31.43
C THR A 53 -18.80 -0.96 -30.06
N ILE A 54 -20.10 -0.74 -29.96
CA ILE A 54 -20.88 -0.77 -28.72
C ILE A 54 -20.64 -2.05 -27.89
N PRO A 55 -20.65 -3.29 -28.48
CA PRO A 55 -20.43 -4.50 -27.69
C PRO A 55 -19.05 -4.52 -26.96
N TRP A 56 -18.02 -3.96 -27.60
CA TRP A 56 -16.67 -3.89 -27.03
C TRP A 56 -16.58 -2.87 -25.90
N VAL A 57 -17.27 -1.74 -26.05
CA VAL A 57 -17.40 -0.73 -24.98
C VAL A 57 -18.20 -1.30 -23.80
N LEU A 58 -19.29 -2.02 -24.06
CA LEU A 58 -20.03 -2.71 -23.00
C LEU A 58 -19.19 -3.79 -22.30
N GLY A 59 -18.36 -4.53 -23.06
CA GLY A 59 -17.40 -5.49 -22.52
C GLY A 59 -16.38 -4.82 -21.59
N PHE A 60 -15.86 -3.64 -21.98
CA PHE A 60 -14.98 -2.84 -21.12
C PHE A 60 -15.65 -2.46 -19.80
N PHE A 61 -16.88 -1.93 -19.85
CA PHE A 61 -17.64 -1.58 -18.63
C PHE A 61 -17.96 -2.79 -17.77
N ALA A 62 -18.29 -3.94 -18.37
CA ALA A 62 -18.54 -5.18 -17.64
C ALA A 62 -17.28 -5.65 -16.90
N CYS A 63 -16.11 -5.61 -17.55
CA CYS A 63 -14.83 -5.92 -16.90
C CYS A 63 -14.48 -4.91 -15.80
N PHE A 64 -14.73 -3.63 -16.01
CA PHE A 64 -14.52 -2.58 -15.02
C PHE A 64 -15.38 -2.82 -13.78
N LEU A 65 -16.68 -3.05 -13.96
CA LEU A 65 -17.58 -3.37 -12.84
C LEU A 65 -17.18 -4.67 -12.11
N SER A 66 -16.78 -5.69 -12.88
CA SER A 66 -16.30 -6.96 -12.30
C SER A 66 -15.06 -6.73 -11.43
N ARG A 67 -14.12 -5.88 -11.86
CA ARG A 67 -12.94 -5.48 -11.09
C ARG A 67 -13.32 -4.85 -9.75
N GLU A 68 -14.28 -3.92 -9.76
CA GLU A 68 -14.73 -3.24 -8.54
C GLU A 68 -15.50 -4.18 -7.59
N ILE A 69 -16.33 -5.07 -8.13
CA ILE A 69 -17.03 -6.10 -7.34
C ILE A 69 -16.01 -7.04 -6.66
N ILE A 70 -14.97 -7.48 -7.38
CA ILE A 70 -13.90 -8.32 -6.84
C ILE A 70 -13.13 -7.58 -5.73
N ASN A 71 -12.79 -6.30 -5.93
CA ASN A 71 -12.14 -5.45 -4.93
C ASN A 71 -12.99 -5.32 -3.67
N PHE A 72 -14.28 -5.04 -3.82
CA PHE A 72 -15.22 -4.95 -2.70
C PHE A 72 -15.34 -6.29 -1.95
N GLY A 73 -15.50 -7.40 -2.66
CA GLY A 73 -15.56 -8.73 -2.07
C GLY A 73 -14.30 -9.09 -1.29
N ARG A 74 -13.13 -8.75 -1.86
CA ARG A 74 -11.83 -8.95 -1.22
C ARG A 74 -11.70 -8.11 0.06
N SER A 75 -12.04 -6.83 0.01
CA SER A 75 -11.98 -5.95 1.18
C SER A 75 -12.88 -6.48 2.31
N LYS A 76 -14.11 -6.86 1.97
CA LYS A 76 -15.06 -7.43 2.94
C LYS A 76 -14.57 -8.74 3.57
N ALA A 77 -13.92 -9.62 2.78
CA ALA A 77 -13.33 -10.87 3.27
C ALA A 77 -12.16 -10.60 4.23
N LEU A 78 -11.30 -9.63 3.89
CA LEU A 78 -10.18 -9.21 4.73
C LEU A 78 -10.64 -8.52 6.02
N ASP A 79 -11.64 -7.66 5.94
CA ASP A 79 -12.23 -7.00 7.11
C ASP A 79 -12.77 -8.03 8.10
N LYS A 80 -13.50 -9.03 7.60
CA LYS A 80 -14.03 -10.11 8.44
C LYS A 80 -12.91 -10.92 9.11
N LEU A 81 -11.86 -11.27 8.37
CA LEU A 81 -10.72 -12.01 8.91
C LEU A 81 -9.99 -11.19 9.99
N ALA A 82 -9.65 -9.94 9.66
CA ALA A 82 -8.91 -9.07 10.57
C ALA A 82 -9.69 -8.82 11.87
N TYR A 83 -11.00 -8.57 11.77
CA TYR A 83 -11.87 -8.43 12.93
C TYR A 83 -11.92 -9.70 13.79
N GLN A 84 -12.01 -10.89 13.18
CA GLN A 84 -12.00 -12.16 13.92
C GLN A 84 -10.68 -12.38 14.63
N LEU A 85 -9.56 -12.08 13.97
CA LEU A 85 -8.22 -12.19 14.57
C LEU A 85 -8.03 -11.18 15.69
N ALA A 86 -8.45 -9.93 15.50
CA ALA A 86 -8.38 -8.89 16.53
C ALA A 86 -9.20 -9.24 17.76
N THR A 87 -10.43 -9.74 17.56
CA THR A 87 -11.30 -10.17 18.65
C THR A 87 -10.68 -11.33 19.44
N LYS A 88 -10.10 -12.32 18.74
CA LYS A 88 -9.43 -13.43 19.39
C LYS A 88 -8.19 -12.97 20.17
N LEU A 89 -7.33 -12.15 19.55
CA LEU A 89 -6.14 -11.59 20.23
C LEU A 89 -6.51 -10.78 21.46
N ARG A 90 -7.62 -10.01 21.39
CA ARG A 90 -8.14 -9.25 22.53
C ARG A 90 -8.57 -10.16 23.67
N GLY A 91 -9.29 -11.23 23.37
CA GLY A 91 -9.66 -12.26 24.35
C GLY A 91 -8.43 -12.92 24.99
N ASP A 92 -7.49 -13.42 24.15
CA ASP A 92 -6.28 -14.08 24.61
C ASP A 92 -5.41 -13.16 25.50
N MET A 93 -5.33 -11.85 25.16
CA MET A 93 -4.62 -10.87 25.98
C MET A 93 -5.30 -10.62 27.33
N LEU A 94 -6.62 -10.44 27.32
CA LEU A 94 -7.37 -10.25 28.56
C LEU A 94 -7.26 -11.48 29.47
N ASP A 95 -7.43 -12.68 28.94
CA ASP A 95 -7.25 -13.92 29.69
C ASP A 95 -5.86 -14.02 30.29
N LYS A 96 -4.82 -13.64 29.54
CA LYS A 96 -3.44 -13.62 30.00
C LYS A 96 -3.26 -12.61 31.13
N PHE A 97 -3.84 -11.41 31.04
CA PHE A 97 -3.78 -10.41 32.09
C PHE A 97 -4.49 -10.87 33.36
N PHE A 98 -5.65 -11.49 33.26
CA PHE A 98 -6.36 -12.06 34.41
C PHE A 98 -5.56 -13.20 35.08
N ARG A 99 -4.89 -14.05 34.30
CA ARG A 99 -4.05 -15.13 34.81
C ARG A 99 -2.77 -14.62 35.49
N LEU A 100 -2.15 -13.56 34.98
CA LEU A 100 -0.94 -12.97 35.56
C LEU A 100 -1.23 -12.15 36.83
N GLY A 101 -2.47 -11.76 37.04
CA GLY A 101 -2.92 -11.06 38.23
C GLY A 101 -2.53 -9.58 38.31
N PRO A 102 -2.95 -8.88 39.38
CA PRO A 102 -2.83 -7.44 39.49
C PRO A 102 -1.38 -6.92 39.58
N VAL A 103 -0.45 -7.75 40.04
CA VAL A 103 0.98 -7.37 40.14
C VAL A 103 1.59 -7.13 38.75
N ALA A 104 1.27 -7.97 37.79
CA ALA A 104 1.76 -7.81 36.40
C ALA A 104 1.19 -6.55 35.74
N ILE A 105 -0.09 -6.26 35.98
CA ILE A 105 -0.75 -5.05 35.47
C ILE A 105 -0.19 -3.80 36.14
N ALA A 106 0.13 -3.85 37.43
CA ALA A 106 0.75 -2.74 38.14
C ALA A 106 2.16 -2.42 37.59
N ASN A 107 2.96 -3.44 37.26
CA ASN A 107 4.30 -3.27 36.65
C ASN A 107 4.25 -2.68 35.25
N LEU A 108 3.25 -3.04 34.44
CA LEU A 108 3.02 -2.47 33.10
C LEU A 108 2.38 -1.08 33.15
N GLY A 109 1.71 -0.74 34.25
CA GLY A 109 0.83 0.41 34.38
C GLY A 109 -0.55 0.13 33.81
N SER A 110 -1.60 0.36 34.59
CA SER A 110 -3.00 0.07 34.20
C SER A 110 -3.43 0.79 32.90
N GLY A 111 -2.99 2.04 32.73
CA GLY A 111 -3.22 2.81 31.51
C GLY A 111 -2.54 2.20 30.27
N SER A 112 -1.29 1.77 30.40
CA SER A 112 -0.53 1.12 29.31
C SER A 112 -1.16 -0.22 28.92
N ALA A 113 -1.56 -1.04 29.90
CA ALA A 113 -2.25 -2.31 29.66
C ALA A 113 -3.58 -2.10 28.90
N ALA A 114 -4.40 -1.14 29.32
CA ALA A 114 -5.66 -0.81 28.67
C ALA A 114 -5.43 -0.30 27.24
N THR A 115 -4.48 0.60 27.02
CA THR A 115 -4.13 1.13 25.69
C THR A 115 -3.66 0.02 24.76
N THR A 116 -2.87 -0.93 25.25
CA THR A 116 -2.40 -2.06 24.44
C THR A 116 -3.55 -2.95 23.99
N VAL A 117 -4.52 -3.26 24.87
CA VAL A 117 -5.68 -4.10 24.53
C VAL A 117 -6.65 -3.40 23.58
N ILE A 118 -6.82 -2.10 23.71
CA ILE A 118 -7.76 -1.34 22.88
C ILE A 118 -7.06 -0.87 21.61
N THR A 119 -6.15 0.08 21.72
CA THR A 119 -5.52 0.75 20.58
C THR A 119 -4.49 -0.14 19.88
N GLY A 120 -3.72 -0.92 20.64
CA GLY A 120 -2.69 -1.80 20.08
C GLY A 120 -3.30 -2.88 19.18
N ILE A 121 -4.39 -3.51 19.60
CA ILE A 121 -5.07 -4.54 18.79
C ILE A 121 -5.77 -3.94 17.58
N ASP A 122 -6.35 -2.74 17.69
CA ASP A 122 -6.92 -2.03 16.54
C ASP A 122 -5.85 -1.70 15.48
N GLN A 123 -4.63 -1.36 15.91
CA GLN A 123 -3.49 -1.17 15.00
C GLN A 123 -3.08 -2.47 14.30
N VAL A 124 -3.09 -3.61 15.01
CA VAL A 124 -2.82 -4.94 14.41
C VAL A 124 -3.92 -5.30 13.41
N GLU A 125 -5.18 -5.03 13.72
CA GLU A 125 -6.31 -5.24 12.80
C GLU A 125 -6.11 -4.47 11.49
N ASN A 126 -5.83 -3.17 11.59
CA ASN A 126 -5.57 -2.32 10.43
C ASN A 126 -4.34 -2.77 9.63
N TYR A 127 -3.28 -3.18 10.32
CA TYR A 127 -2.07 -3.70 9.69
C TYR A 127 -2.35 -4.97 8.87
N ILE A 128 -3.11 -5.92 9.42
CA ILE A 128 -3.51 -7.16 8.70
C ILE A 128 -4.33 -6.82 7.45
N LYS A 129 -5.32 -5.92 7.55
CA LYS A 129 -6.15 -5.49 6.42
C LYS A 129 -5.31 -4.92 5.27
N LEU A 130 -4.44 -3.98 5.60
CA LEU A 130 -3.66 -3.25 4.61
C LEU A 130 -2.55 -4.12 4.00
N ILE A 131 -1.73 -4.76 4.83
CA ILE A 131 -0.53 -5.45 4.36
C ILE A 131 -0.88 -6.71 3.57
N LEU A 132 -1.84 -7.51 4.05
CA LEU A 132 -2.16 -8.77 3.39
C LEU A 132 -2.67 -8.56 1.96
N SER A 133 -3.52 -7.55 1.76
CA SER A 133 -4.03 -7.19 0.43
C SER A 133 -2.93 -6.65 -0.47
N LYS A 134 -2.16 -5.68 0.01
CA LYS A 134 -1.13 -4.99 -0.79
C LYS A 134 -0.02 -5.93 -1.21
N VAL A 135 0.47 -6.79 -0.29
CA VAL A 135 1.56 -7.75 -0.58
C VAL A 135 1.16 -8.75 -1.66
N LEU A 136 -0.03 -9.36 -1.53
CA LEU A 136 -0.48 -10.36 -2.51
C LEU A 136 -0.71 -9.74 -3.89
N ASN A 137 -1.30 -8.55 -3.94
CA ASN A 137 -1.47 -7.83 -5.21
C ASN A 137 -0.13 -7.51 -5.87
N MET A 138 0.84 -7.02 -5.10
CA MET A 138 2.17 -6.69 -5.60
C MET A 138 2.92 -7.92 -6.14
N MET A 139 2.71 -9.11 -5.54
CA MET A 139 3.36 -10.34 -6.00
C MET A 139 2.69 -10.99 -7.21
N ILE A 140 1.36 -10.99 -7.25
CA ILE A 140 0.59 -11.79 -8.22
C ILE A 140 0.27 -10.98 -9.48
N ILE A 141 -0.27 -9.77 -9.35
CA ILE A 141 -0.81 -9.01 -10.47
C ILE A 141 0.28 -8.64 -11.50
N PRO A 142 1.45 -8.11 -11.13
CA PRO A 142 2.49 -7.80 -12.11
C PRO A 142 2.97 -9.03 -12.88
N MET A 143 3.15 -10.16 -12.20
CA MET A 143 3.58 -11.40 -12.86
C MET A 143 2.56 -11.90 -13.88
N LEU A 144 1.27 -11.79 -13.56
CA LEU A 144 0.20 -12.18 -14.47
C LEU A 144 0.05 -11.21 -15.66
N ILE A 145 0.26 -9.91 -15.46
CA ILE A 145 0.19 -8.90 -16.53
C ILE A 145 1.33 -9.08 -17.55
N LEU A 146 2.50 -9.54 -17.13
CA LEU A 146 3.59 -9.82 -18.05
C LEU A 146 3.22 -10.86 -19.11
N ILE A 147 2.37 -11.84 -18.77
CA ILE A 147 2.00 -12.90 -19.69
C ILE A 147 1.36 -12.33 -20.98
N PRO A 148 0.21 -11.62 -20.92
CA PRO A 148 -0.37 -11.04 -22.14
C PRO A 148 0.53 -9.99 -22.80
N VAL A 149 1.33 -9.24 -22.01
CA VAL A 149 2.23 -8.25 -22.63
C VAL A 149 3.30 -8.93 -23.48
N TYR A 150 3.91 -10.03 -23.03
CA TYR A 150 4.86 -10.79 -23.84
C TYR A 150 4.23 -11.39 -25.12
N PHE A 151 2.95 -11.81 -25.05
CA PHE A 151 2.22 -12.30 -26.24
C PHE A 151 1.88 -11.17 -27.21
N LEU A 152 1.60 -9.96 -26.73
CA LEU A 152 1.25 -8.81 -27.56
C LEU A 152 2.50 -8.15 -28.16
N ASP A 153 3.51 -7.93 -27.34
CA ASP A 153 4.79 -7.33 -27.73
C ASP A 153 5.92 -7.75 -26.77
N TRP A 154 6.82 -8.61 -27.23
CA TRP A 154 7.92 -9.13 -26.42
C TRP A 154 8.92 -8.06 -25.99
N GLN A 155 9.11 -7.01 -26.80
CA GLN A 155 10.05 -5.91 -26.48
C GLN A 155 9.53 -5.08 -25.32
N SER A 156 8.25 -4.74 -25.34
CA SER A 156 7.58 -4.08 -24.19
C SER A 156 7.64 -4.94 -22.92
N GLY A 157 7.47 -6.27 -23.06
CA GLY A 157 7.63 -7.22 -21.96
C GLY A 157 9.01 -7.17 -21.33
N ILE A 158 10.09 -7.10 -22.13
CA ILE A 158 11.47 -6.96 -21.63
C ILE A 158 11.65 -5.64 -20.86
N VAL A 159 11.19 -4.52 -21.42
CA VAL A 159 11.30 -3.21 -20.76
C VAL A 159 10.64 -3.22 -19.39
N LEU A 160 9.41 -3.74 -19.30
CA LEU A 160 8.68 -3.86 -18.02
C LEU A 160 9.41 -4.79 -17.04
N THR A 161 9.86 -5.96 -17.51
CA THR A 161 10.59 -6.93 -16.68
C THR A 161 11.90 -6.35 -16.15
N LEU A 162 12.64 -5.58 -16.96
CA LEU A 162 13.89 -4.96 -16.55
C LEU A 162 13.67 -3.83 -15.53
N THR A 163 12.62 -3.03 -15.69
CA THR A 163 12.33 -1.89 -14.81
C THR A 163 11.86 -2.33 -13.42
N PHE A 164 11.19 -3.45 -13.30
CA PHE A 164 10.62 -3.94 -12.05
C PHE A 164 11.64 -4.18 -10.93
N PRO A 165 12.75 -4.90 -11.16
CA PRO A 165 13.79 -5.08 -10.15
C PRO A 165 14.39 -3.75 -9.67
N PHE A 166 14.60 -2.79 -10.59
CA PHE A 166 15.10 -1.46 -10.23
C PHE A 166 14.13 -0.75 -9.28
N ALA A 167 12.84 -0.77 -9.58
CA ALA A 167 11.81 -0.17 -8.71
C ALA A 167 11.80 -0.84 -7.32
N ILE A 168 11.93 -2.18 -7.24
CA ILE A 168 12.00 -2.91 -5.99
C ILE A 168 13.27 -2.55 -5.19
N ILE A 169 14.44 -2.50 -5.83
CA ILE A 169 15.70 -2.14 -5.17
C ILE A 169 15.59 -0.74 -4.55
N PHE A 170 15.08 0.23 -5.32
CA PHE A 170 14.84 1.58 -4.80
C PHE A 170 13.83 1.60 -3.65
N MET A 171 12.74 0.84 -3.75
CA MET A 171 11.75 0.72 -2.68
C MET A 171 12.37 0.18 -1.38
N ILE A 172 13.22 -0.85 -1.48
CA ILE A 172 13.91 -1.43 -0.31
C ILE A 172 14.88 -0.40 0.31
N LEU A 173 15.68 0.27 -0.53
CA LEU A 173 16.66 1.27 -0.08
C LEU A 173 15.99 2.43 0.65
N LEU A 174 14.93 2.98 0.07
CA LEU A 174 14.17 4.08 0.67
C LEU A 174 13.38 3.62 1.90
N GLY A 175 12.88 2.37 1.90
CA GLY A 175 12.22 1.77 3.06
C GLY A 175 13.12 1.68 4.29
N TYR A 176 14.39 1.30 4.13
CA TYR A 176 15.36 1.33 5.24
C TYR A 176 15.61 2.75 5.75
N ALA A 177 15.74 3.72 4.85
CA ALA A 177 15.92 5.13 5.23
C ALA A 177 14.67 5.68 5.97
N ALA A 178 13.48 5.31 5.51
CA ALA A 178 12.21 5.69 6.13
C ALA A 178 12.06 5.11 7.54
N GLN A 179 12.40 3.83 7.74
CA GLN A 179 12.32 3.17 9.05
C GLN A 179 13.15 3.89 10.11
N GLY A 180 14.41 4.25 9.79
CA GLY A 180 15.28 4.97 10.73
C GLY A 180 14.75 6.35 11.10
N ARG A 181 14.06 7.05 10.18
CA ARG A 181 13.43 8.34 10.46
C ARG A 181 12.14 8.20 11.25
N ALA A 182 11.31 7.23 10.93
CA ALA A 182 10.07 6.96 11.66
C ALA A 182 10.36 6.60 13.13
N GLU A 183 11.40 5.81 13.40
CA GLU A 183 11.82 5.47 14.76
C GLU A 183 12.28 6.69 15.56
N ARG A 184 13.06 7.60 14.95
CA ARG A 184 13.47 8.86 15.59
C ARG A 184 12.29 9.77 15.86
N GLN A 185 11.40 9.92 14.91
CA GLN A 185 10.16 10.69 15.05
C GLN A 185 9.33 10.16 16.22
N TYR A 186 9.15 8.84 16.32
CA TYR A 186 8.39 8.22 17.39
C TYR A 186 9.02 8.45 18.76
N LYS A 187 10.34 8.32 18.89
CA LYS A 187 11.08 8.61 20.13
C LYS A 187 10.90 10.08 20.56
N THR A 188 11.02 11.00 19.60
CA THR A 188 10.84 12.45 19.88
C THR A 188 9.39 12.77 20.25
N PHE A 189 8.42 12.08 19.62
CA PHE A 189 7.01 12.19 20.00
C PHE A 189 6.75 11.70 21.44
N GLN A 190 7.30 10.55 21.83
CA GLN A 190 7.19 10.07 23.21
C GLN A 190 7.80 11.04 24.21
N TYR A 191 8.97 11.58 23.90
CA TYR A 191 9.62 12.58 24.75
C TYR A 191 8.77 13.85 24.89
N LEU A 192 8.23 14.38 23.78
CA LEU A 192 7.33 15.53 23.79
C LEU A 192 6.07 15.26 24.62
N SER A 193 5.46 14.09 24.43
CA SER A 193 4.24 13.71 25.16
C SER A 193 4.47 13.60 26.66
N ASN A 194 5.57 12.97 27.08
CA ASN A 194 5.91 12.85 28.50
C ASN A 194 6.20 14.22 29.10
N HIS A 195 6.99 15.06 28.42
CA HIS A 195 7.33 16.39 28.86
C HIS A 195 6.08 17.29 28.99
N PHE A 196 5.14 17.15 28.07
CA PHE A 196 3.87 17.87 28.11
C PHE A 196 2.97 17.40 29.27
N LEU A 197 2.85 16.09 29.49
CA LEU A 197 2.08 15.54 30.59
C LEU A 197 2.66 15.92 31.97
N ASP A 198 3.98 15.91 32.09
CA ASP A 198 4.66 16.33 33.33
C ASP A 198 4.46 17.83 33.59
N SER A 199 4.44 18.64 32.52
CA SER A 199 4.13 20.06 32.61
C SER A 199 2.71 20.32 33.11
N LEU A 200 1.74 19.56 32.59
CA LEU A 200 0.35 19.67 33.03
C LEU A 200 0.17 19.26 34.49
N ARG A 201 0.83 18.18 34.91
CA ARG A 201 0.79 17.72 36.30
C ARG A 201 1.44 18.72 37.27
N GLY A 202 2.53 19.38 36.84
CA GLY A 202 3.27 20.35 37.61
C GLY A 202 2.86 21.81 37.45
N ILE A 203 1.77 22.12 36.72
CA ILE A 203 1.40 23.48 36.29
C ILE A 203 1.21 24.43 37.47
N SER A 204 0.61 23.98 38.57
CA SER A 204 0.44 24.77 39.78
C SER A 204 1.80 25.11 40.42
N THR A 205 2.70 24.13 40.51
CA THR A 205 4.04 24.30 41.05
C THR A 205 4.85 25.28 40.20
N LEU A 206 4.83 25.12 38.88
CA LEU A 206 5.52 26.00 37.94
C LEU A 206 5.03 27.45 38.07
N LYS A 207 3.71 27.64 38.29
CA LYS A 207 3.12 28.96 38.51
C LYS A 207 3.58 29.59 39.83
N TYR A 208 3.58 28.82 40.89
CA TYR A 208 4.03 29.32 42.22
C TYR A 208 5.49 29.74 42.23
N PHE A 209 6.38 29.01 41.53
CA PHE A 209 7.79 29.33 41.41
C PHE A 209 8.14 30.33 40.31
N GLY A 210 7.16 30.85 39.56
CA GLY A 210 7.39 31.83 38.48
C GLY A 210 8.08 31.26 37.23
N LEU A 211 8.19 29.91 37.10
CA LEU A 211 8.94 29.21 36.05
C LEU A 211 8.11 28.92 34.80
N SER A 212 6.88 29.40 34.73
CA SER A 212 5.93 29.09 33.63
C SER A 212 6.48 29.47 32.25
N LYS A 213 7.19 30.59 32.14
CA LYS A 213 7.75 31.10 30.87
C LYS A 213 8.93 30.26 30.39
N ASP A 214 9.84 29.89 31.29
CA ASP A 214 11.01 29.07 30.97
C ASP A 214 10.61 27.67 30.56
N TYR A 215 9.59 27.13 31.23
CA TYR A 215 9.07 25.81 30.92
C TYR A 215 8.31 25.81 29.57
N SER A 216 7.57 26.88 29.23
CA SER A 216 6.98 27.08 27.92
C SER A 216 8.04 27.07 26.81
N ASN A 217 9.18 27.74 27.02
CA ASN A 217 10.28 27.70 26.05
C ASN A 217 10.88 26.31 25.88
N SER A 218 10.94 25.52 26.95
CA SER A 218 11.40 24.14 26.91
C SER A 218 10.47 23.23 26.09
N ILE A 219 9.14 23.37 26.30
CA ILE A 219 8.14 22.65 25.51
C ILE A 219 8.23 23.07 24.04
N TYR A 220 8.37 24.37 23.76
CA TYR A 220 8.53 24.87 22.40
C TYR A 220 9.73 24.24 21.69
N LYS A 221 10.89 24.17 22.37
CA LYS A 221 12.10 23.55 21.83
C LYS A 221 11.87 22.07 21.50
N THR A 222 11.26 21.33 22.41
CA THR A 222 10.94 19.89 22.19
C THR A 222 9.96 19.70 21.04
N SER A 223 8.96 20.59 20.93
CA SER A 223 8.00 20.58 19.81
C SER A 223 8.68 20.87 18.47
N GLU A 224 9.65 21.79 18.46
CA GLU A 224 10.45 22.11 17.29
C GLU A 224 11.35 20.95 16.85
N ASP A 225 11.91 20.21 17.79
CA ASP A 225 12.68 19.00 17.49
C ASP A 225 11.78 17.90 16.93
N PHE A 226 10.57 17.71 17.48
CA PHE A 226 9.57 16.80 16.90
C PHE A 226 9.16 17.24 15.48
N ARG A 227 8.96 18.53 15.25
CA ARG A 227 8.66 19.06 13.90
C ARG A 227 9.78 18.71 12.90
N LYS A 228 11.05 18.90 13.28
CA LYS A 228 12.21 18.59 12.40
C LYS A 228 12.27 17.11 12.06
N GLU A 229 12.09 16.22 13.03
CA GLU A 229 12.08 14.77 12.77
C GLU A 229 10.87 14.33 11.94
N THR A 230 9.69 14.91 12.18
CA THR A 230 8.49 14.68 11.38
C THR A 230 8.69 15.12 9.92
N MET A 231 9.24 16.32 9.70
CA MET A 231 9.55 16.78 8.35
C MET A 231 10.63 15.94 7.67
N GLY A 232 11.59 15.43 8.45
CA GLY A 232 12.58 14.46 7.95
C GLY A 232 11.96 13.14 7.50
N ALA A 233 11.03 12.60 8.26
CA ALA A 233 10.29 11.38 7.89
C ALA A 233 9.41 11.60 6.66
N LEU A 234 8.66 12.72 6.61
CA LEU A 234 7.82 13.09 5.47
C LEU A 234 8.62 13.27 4.18
N ARG A 235 9.81 13.89 4.23
CA ARG A 235 10.67 14.04 3.04
C ARG A 235 11.06 12.68 2.44
N ILE A 236 11.40 11.70 3.29
CA ILE A 236 11.75 10.37 2.80
C ILE A 236 10.52 9.64 2.25
N ALA A 237 9.37 9.74 2.91
CA ALA A 237 8.13 9.17 2.41
C ALA A 237 7.76 9.75 1.03
N MET A 238 7.80 11.08 0.87
CA MET A 238 7.55 11.75 -0.40
C MET A 238 8.57 11.37 -1.47
N LEU A 239 9.86 11.24 -1.10
CA LEU A 239 10.91 10.81 -2.03
C LEU A 239 10.69 9.37 -2.50
N SER A 240 10.22 8.51 -1.61
CA SER A 240 9.88 7.12 -1.93
C SER A 240 8.76 7.03 -2.96
N THR A 241 7.65 7.76 -2.73
CA THR A 241 6.54 7.82 -3.68
C THR A 241 6.98 8.42 -5.01
N PHE A 242 7.73 9.54 -4.98
CA PHE A 242 8.25 10.18 -6.19
C PHE A 242 9.15 9.24 -7.00
N ALA A 243 10.07 8.52 -6.36
CA ALA A 243 10.96 7.60 -7.05
C ALA A 243 10.20 6.48 -7.76
N LEU A 244 9.20 5.89 -7.10
CA LEU A 244 8.36 4.85 -7.71
C LEU A 244 7.53 5.40 -8.87
N ASP A 245 6.91 6.56 -8.71
CA ASP A 245 6.15 7.23 -9.77
C ASP A 245 7.03 7.59 -10.96
N PHE A 246 8.27 8.02 -10.69
CA PHE A 246 9.25 8.31 -11.73
C PHE A 246 9.62 7.06 -12.53
N PHE A 247 9.98 5.95 -11.88
CA PHE A 247 10.31 4.71 -12.57
C PHE A 247 9.13 4.14 -13.33
N ALA A 248 7.93 4.17 -12.75
CA ALA A 248 6.71 3.73 -13.43
C ALA A 248 6.43 4.59 -14.68
N SER A 249 6.45 5.91 -14.54
CA SER A 249 6.19 6.84 -15.65
C SER A 249 7.26 6.73 -16.74
N LEU A 250 8.53 6.62 -16.35
CA LEU A 250 9.64 6.45 -17.29
C LEU A 250 9.50 5.15 -18.08
N SER A 251 9.16 4.05 -17.40
CA SER A 251 8.94 2.75 -18.05
C SER A 251 7.80 2.81 -19.06
N VAL A 252 6.66 3.40 -18.66
CA VAL A 252 5.49 3.57 -19.56
C VAL A 252 5.88 4.47 -20.75
N ALA A 253 6.62 5.54 -20.53
CA ALA A 253 7.08 6.43 -21.60
C ALA A 253 8.01 5.72 -22.59
N VAL A 254 8.95 4.90 -22.11
CA VAL A 254 9.84 4.09 -22.95
C VAL A 254 9.04 3.09 -23.77
N VAL A 255 8.11 2.36 -23.15
CA VAL A 255 7.20 1.44 -23.85
C VAL A 255 6.39 2.19 -24.92
N ALA A 256 5.80 3.33 -24.58
CA ALA A 256 5.03 4.14 -25.52
C ALA A 256 5.87 4.61 -26.72
N LEU A 257 7.11 5.04 -26.46
CA LEU A 257 8.02 5.48 -27.51
C LEU A 257 8.39 4.34 -28.47
N PHE A 258 8.77 3.17 -27.94
CA PHE A 258 9.09 2.01 -28.79
C PHE A 258 7.90 1.51 -29.59
N LEU A 259 6.72 1.42 -28.96
CA LEU A 259 5.49 1.03 -29.64
C LEU A 259 5.09 2.05 -30.71
N GLY A 260 5.22 3.35 -30.42
CA GLY A 260 4.92 4.42 -31.36
C GLY A 260 5.83 4.41 -32.59
N LEU A 261 7.14 4.27 -32.40
CA LEU A 261 8.09 4.16 -33.50
C LEU A 261 7.82 2.95 -34.38
N ARG A 262 7.57 1.79 -33.80
CA ARG A 262 7.27 0.55 -34.54
C ARG A 262 5.91 0.56 -35.20
N LEU A 263 4.95 1.27 -34.63
CA LEU A 263 3.65 1.48 -35.27
C LEU A 263 3.79 2.37 -36.51
N MET A 264 4.65 3.41 -36.44
CA MET A 264 4.93 4.28 -37.60
C MET A 264 5.71 3.58 -38.71
N SER A 265 6.64 2.67 -38.36
CA SER A 265 7.37 1.84 -39.33
C SER A 265 6.52 0.68 -39.88
N GLY A 266 5.35 0.40 -39.31
CA GLY A 266 4.49 -0.69 -39.75
C GLY A 266 4.86 -2.08 -39.19
N ASP A 267 5.79 -2.15 -38.24
CA ASP A 267 6.30 -3.39 -37.67
C ASP A 267 5.31 -4.03 -36.66
N ILE A 268 4.37 -3.25 -36.15
CA ILE A 268 3.33 -3.71 -35.21
C ILE A 268 1.94 -3.16 -35.59
N LEU A 269 0.90 -3.94 -35.33
CA LEU A 269 -0.46 -3.51 -35.54
C LEU A 269 -0.95 -2.62 -34.39
N LEU A 270 -1.94 -1.76 -34.67
CA LEU A 270 -2.48 -0.83 -33.69
C LEU A 270 -3.06 -1.54 -32.43
N PHE A 271 -3.75 -2.68 -32.61
CA PHE A 271 -4.37 -3.42 -31.52
C PHE A 271 -3.35 -3.91 -30.47
N PRO A 272 -2.30 -4.70 -30.81
CA PRO A 272 -1.33 -5.14 -29.83
C PRO A 272 -0.54 -3.97 -29.19
N ALA A 273 -0.26 -2.91 -29.98
CA ALA A 273 0.41 -1.72 -29.45
C ALA A 273 -0.44 -1.02 -28.38
N LEU A 274 -1.72 -0.77 -28.65
CA LEU A 274 -2.64 -0.16 -27.68
C LEU A 274 -2.86 -1.05 -26.47
N ALA A 275 -3.07 -2.36 -26.66
CA ALA A 275 -3.30 -3.28 -25.56
C ALA A 275 -2.09 -3.35 -24.60
N ALA A 276 -0.86 -3.44 -25.12
CA ALA A 276 0.35 -3.41 -24.32
C ALA A 276 0.54 -2.07 -23.60
N LEU A 277 0.25 -0.95 -24.28
CA LEU A 277 0.34 0.39 -23.69
C LEU A 277 -0.66 0.60 -22.55
N ILE A 278 -1.89 0.07 -22.66
CA ILE A 278 -2.90 0.17 -21.59
C ILE A 278 -2.54 -0.72 -20.40
N LEU A 279 -1.90 -1.87 -20.64
CA LEU A 279 -1.47 -2.78 -19.57
C LEU A 279 -0.22 -2.29 -18.81
N ALA A 280 0.63 -1.47 -19.44
CA ALA A 280 1.88 -1.00 -18.83
C ALA A 280 1.68 -0.21 -17.52
N PRO A 281 0.75 0.76 -17.39
CA PRO A 281 0.46 1.40 -16.10
C PRO A 281 -0.08 0.42 -15.05
N GLU A 282 -0.97 -0.51 -15.44
CA GLU A 282 -1.58 -1.48 -14.53
C GLU A 282 -0.53 -2.44 -13.91
N TYR A 283 0.60 -2.64 -14.59
CA TYR A 283 1.73 -3.42 -14.10
C TYR A 283 2.39 -2.79 -12.86
N PHE A 284 2.51 -1.45 -12.80
CA PHE A 284 3.15 -0.73 -11.71
C PHE A 284 2.20 -0.33 -10.58
N LEU A 285 0.89 -0.29 -10.82
CA LEU A 285 -0.09 0.12 -9.80
C LEU A 285 0.03 -0.64 -8.48
N PRO A 286 0.14 -2.00 -8.45
CA PRO A 286 0.25 -2.73 -7.19
C PRO A 286 1.53 -2.41 -6.42
N LEU A 287 2.63 -2.10 -7.11
CA LEU A 287 3.90 -1.71 -6.50
C LEU A 287 3.78 -0.32 -5.85
N ARG A 288 3.13 0.61 -6.52
CA ARG A 288 2.85 1.95 -6.03
C ARG A 288 1.92 1.91 -4.80
N ASP A 289 0.85 1.13 -4.87
CA ASP A 289 -0.10 0.96 -3.77
C ASP A 289 0.56 0.34 -2.53
N PHE A 290 1.52 -0.56 -2.71
CA PHE A 290 2.27 -1.14 -1.60
C PHE A 290 3.18 -0.13 -0.90
N ALA A 291 3.73 0.81 -1.64
CA ALA A 291 4.68 1.80 -1.11
C ALA A 291 4.01 3.05 -0.50
N SER A 292 2.72 3.25 -0.75
CA SER A 292 1.89 4.33 -0.18
C SER A 292 1.27 3.89 1.15
#